data_b3571f7cd0f1b81b99e35fdbcfbeeb07
#
_entry.id   b3571f7cd0f1b81b99e35fdbcfbeeb07
#
_cell.length_a   1.000
_cell.length_b   1.000
_cell.length_c   1.000
_cell.angle_alpha   90.00
_cell.angle_beta   90.00
_cell.angle_gamma   90.00
#
_symmetry.space_group_name_H-M   'P 1'
#
loop_
_entity.id
_entity.type
_entity.pdbx_description
1 polymer ?
#
loop_
_entity_poly.entity_id
_entity_poly.type
_entity_poly.pdbx_seq_one_letter_code
_entity_poly.pdbx_strand_id
1 'polypeptide(L)'
;MEDLRSGNYASAVEHFDSAGDYSNSAEMKRQAEYQLALQLRENMQYDEAAEIFTRLGSYENSADEVKSTMFQKACWQRENGDFDAAESGFMLLGDYGTSSEEILRTRYMQAENHLEKGELDLAAKLFSGLGEYSDSSDRLGEVHYRRAELLLQAGEFSAAAKMFENSQSGDWEQRVCEARYMQAEQTAVTDSEQAAEMFAELGEYSDSEERSNALYYQTAEEALASGNSARAVELFTQLGGYSDSAERLTEAKYSLAVEYLSDGKPQEAADIFAVLGDYRDSAEQLKEAKSRIKSLFLTGTVVEFGRWEQDGDFSSTEPIKWVVVSNDGDKAVLFSEYIIDQRAYDGANWAESGLRSWLNGTFLNSAFTEAERSRLCAVMKEYWNYDELKKQGEVSDLVTIPDYRDGLRKNYDTICTVYADSIRSGGVGDKVFWLRSFNHGIPMLGNNGTATITNPYPTGGVLPVITIDLHK
;
A
#
# COMPACT_ATOMS: atom_id res chain seq x y z
N MET A 1 -67.17 -55.87 20.75
CA MET A 1 -67.27 -55.08 22.01
C MET A 1 -66.18 -55.45 23.03
N GLU A 2 -65.90 -56.70 23.23
CA GLU A 2 -64.89 -57.20 24.18
C GLU A 2 -63.47 -56.77 23.71
N ASP A 3 -63.14 -56.97 22.41
CA ASP A 3 -61.89 -56.59 21.78
C ASP A 3 -61.60 -55.05 21.91
N LEU A 4 -62.65 -54.25 21.76
CA LEU A 4 -62.52 -52.79 21.89
C LEU A 4 -62.19 -52.39 23.36
N ARG A 5 -62.78 -53.13 24.36
CA ARG A 5 -62.50 -52.87 25.78
C ARG A 5 -61.16 -53.41 26.24
N SER A 6 -60.66 -54.46 25.59
CA SER A 6 -59.42 -55.14 25.96
C SER A 6 -58.22 -54.56 25.19
N GLY A 7 -58.41 -53.55 24.36
CA GLY A 7 -57.37 -52.92 23.59
C GLY A 7 -56.96 -53.67 22.30
N ASN A 8 -57.71 -54.68 21.87
CA ASN A 8 -57.47 -55.43 20.65
C ASN A 8 -58.16 -54.77 19.49
N TYR A 9 -57.71 -53.52 19.17
CA TYR A 9 -58.41 -52.63 18.19
C TYR A 9 -58.46 -53.19 16.80
N ALA A 10 -57.37 -53.82 16.32
CA ALA A 10 -57.33 -54.43 14.97
C ALA A 10 -58.45 -55.53 14.83
N SER A 11 -58.55 -56.45 15.79
CA SER A 11 -59.64 -57.46 15.82
C SER A 11 -61.01 -56.82 15.93
N ALA A 12 -61.15 -55.79 16.74
CA ALA A 12 -62.39 -55.03 16.84
C ALA A 12 -62.86 -54.45 15.53
N VAL A 13 -61.94 -53.86 14.74
CA VAL A 13 -62.19 -53.31 13.37
C VAL A 13 -62.70 -54.41 12.44
N GLU A 14 -62.03 -55.59 12.42
CA GLU A 14 -62.45 -56.76 11.58
C GLU A 14 -63.82 -57.25 11.97
N HIS A 15 -64.15 -57.43 13.27
CA HIS A 15 -65.43 -57.86 13.76
C HIS A 15 -66.54 -56.86 13.43
N PHE A 16 -66.34 -55.55 13.59
CA PHE A 16 -67.33 -54.54 13.26
C PHE A 16 -67.51 -54.39 11.76
N ASP A 17 -66.46 -54.59 10.94
CA ASP A 17 -66.58 -54.65 9.51
C ASP A 17 -67.41 -55.80 9.02
N SER A 18 -67.19 -56.96 9.58
CA SER A 18 -67.98 -58.20 9.31
C SER A 18 -69.44 -58.07 9.71
N ALA A 19 -69.76 -57.25 10.76
CA ALA A 19 -71.13 -57.00 11.23
C ALA A 19 -71.93 -56.08 10.27
N GLY A 20 -71.28 -55.40 9.35
CA GLY A 20 -71.88 -54.49 8.34
C GLY A 20 -72.78 -53.45 8.98
N ASP A 21 -74.01 -53.29 8.49
CA ASP A 21 -74.98 -52.29 8.98
C ASP A 21 -75.79 -52.70 10.23
N TYR A 22 -75.33 -53.74 10.95
CA TYR A 22 -76.01 -54.16 12.11
C TYR A 22 -75.89 -53.21 13.30
N SER A 23 -77.05 -52.65 13.76
CA SER A 23 -77.10 -51.70 14.91
C SER A 23 -76.17 -50.50 14.72
N ASN A 24 -75.22 -50.25 15.63
CA ASN A 24 -74.24 -49.14 15.59
C ASN A 24 -72.86 -49.60 15.17
N SER A 25 -72.73 -50.72 14.40
CA SER A 25 -71.46 -51.29 14.00
C SER A 25 -70.54 -50.28 13.23
N ALA A 26 -71.11 -49.47 12.36
CA ALA A 26 -70.35 -48.46 11.66
C ALA A 26 -69.73 -47.41 12.55
N GLU A 27 -70.44 -47.02 13.66
CA GLU A 27 -69.87 -46.06 14.61
C GLU A 27 -68.79 -46.74 15.50
N MET A 28 -69.06 -47.97 15.94
CA MET A 28 -68.08 -48.73 16.70
C MET A 28 -66.85 -49.08 15.90
N LYS A 29 -66.98 -49.31 14.61
CA LYS A 29 -65.86 -49.49 13.69
C LYS A 29 -64.95 -48.20 13.62
N ARG A 30 -65.59 -47.06 13.46
CA ARG A 30 -64.82 -45.76 13.44
C ARG A 30 -64.14 -45.55 14.81
N GLN A 31 -64.79 -45.84 15.89
CA GLN A 31 -64.15 -45.75 17.19
C GLN A 31 -62.96 -46.71 17.34
N ALA A 32 -63.10 -47.98 16.88
CA ALA A 32 -62.04 -48.99 16.90
C ALA A 32 -60.84 -48.53 15.96
N GLU A 33 -61.14 -48.05 14.77
CA GLU A 33 -60.13 -47.51 13.83
C GLU A 33 -59.41 -46.33 14.45
N TYR A 34 -60.11 -45.40 15.13
CA TYR A 34 -59.47 -44.25 15.81
C TYR A 34 -58.51 -44.71 16.89
N GLN A 35 -58.92 -45.66 17.74
CA GLN A 35 -58.07 -46.22 18.76
C GLN A 35 -56.90 -47.03 18.22
N LEU A 36 -57.14 -47.79 17.13
CA LEU A 36 -56.06 -48.49 16.42
C LEU A 36 -54.99 -47.49 15.88
N ALA A 37 -55.44 -46.42 15.28
CA ALA A 37 -54.52 -45.42 14.77
C ALA A 37 -53.65 -44.77 15.90
N LEU A 38 -54.27 -44.49 17.06
CA LEU A 38 -53.54 -44.04 18.24
C LEU A 38 -52.48 -45.06 18.69
N GLN A 39 -52.88 -46.35 18.78
CA GLN A 39 -51.98 -47.45 19.12
C GLN A 39 -50.84 -47.65 18.10
N LEU A 40 -51.13 -47.57 16.83
CA LEU A 40 -50.11 -47.64 15.78
C LEU A 40 -49.10 -46.50 15.87
N ARG A 41 -49.58 -45.28 16.16
CA ARG A 41 -48.70 -44.12 16.39
C ARG A 41 -47.78 -44.30 17.59
N GLU A 42 -48.31 -44.82 18.70
CA GLU A 42 -47.51 -45.15 19.91
C GLU A 42 -46.43 -46.20 19.60
N ASN A 43 -46.73 -47.12 18.68
CA ASN A 43 -45.81 -48.15 18.19
C ASN A 43 -44.87 -47.64 17.05
N MET A 44 -44.83 -46.33 16.81
CA MET A 44 -44.02 -45.69 15.76
C MET A 44 -44.40 -46.12 14.32
N GLN A 45 -45.57 -46.73 14.10
CA GLN A 45 -46.14 -47.10 12.81
C GLN A 45 -46.91 -45.87 12.25
N TYR A 46 -46.18 -44.79 11.98
CA TYR A 46 -46.77 -43.48 11.69
C TYR A 46 -47.56 -43.45 10.38
N ASP A 47 -47.08 -44.15 9.36
CA ASP A 47 -47.73 -44.14 8.04
C ASP A 47 -49.11 -44.81 8.11
N GLU A 48 -49.19 -45.99 8.73
CA GLU A 48 -50.43 -46.70 8.91
C GLU A 48 -51.41 -45.91 9.79
N ALA A 49 -50.91 -45.28 10.84
CA ALA A 49 -51.72 -44.41 11.71
C ALA A 49 -52.31 -43.23 10.95
N ALA A 50 -51.47 -42.52 10.18
CA ALA A 50 -51.89 -41.36 9.40
C ALA A 50 -52.91 -41.75 8.28
N GLU A 51 -52.73 -42.92 7.69
CA GLU A 51 -53.65 -43.42 6.66
C GLU A 51 -55.05 -43.69 7.26
N ILE A 52 -55.11 -44.30 8.45
CA ILE A 52 -56.36 -44.53 9.18
C ILE A 52 -57.01 -43.20 9.58
N PHE A 53 -56.29 -42.27 10.18
CA PHE A 53 -56.84 -40.97 10.54
C PHE A 53 -57.34 -40.20 9.29
N THR A 54 -56.64 -40.27 8.15
CA THR A 54 -57.05 -39.66 6.90
C THR A 54 -58.41 -40.26 6.42
N ARG A 55 -58.54 -41.58 6.51
CA ARG A 55 -59.76 -42.28 6.11
C ARG A 55 -60.92 -41.92 7.04
N LEU A 56 -60.69 -41.73 8.34
CA LEU A 56 -61.69 -41.30 9.30
C LEU A 56 -62.18 -39.86 9.09
N GLY A 57 -61.39 -39.03 8.42
CA GLY A 57 -61.78 -37.70 7.98
C GLY A 57 -62.16 -36.76 9.12
N SER A 58 -63.46 -36.41 9.20
CA SER A 58 -63.99 -35.54 10.27
C SER A 58 -64.43 -36.26 11.56
N TYR A 59 -64.18 -37.57 11.67
CA TYR A 59 -64.49 -38.30 12.86
C TYR A 59 -63.59 -37.90 14.02
N GLU A 60 -64.22 -37.53 15.16
CA GLU A 60 -63.47 -37.00 16.35
C GLU A 60 -62.48 -35.90 15.91
N ASN A 61 -61.24 -36.05 16.30
CA ASN A 61 -60.16 -35.11 15.99
C ASN A 61 -59.21 -35.62 14.89
N SER A 62 -59.67 -36.59 14.05
CA SER A 62 -58.79 -37.30 13.10
C SER A 62 -58.04 -36.39 12.16
N ALA A 63 -58.61 -35.28 11.70
CA ALA A 63 -57.95 -34.33 10.86
C ALA A 63 -56.71 -33.65 11.52
N ASP A 64 -56.79 -33.36 12.80
CA ASP A 64 -55.67 -32.82 13.60
C ASP A 64 -54.67 -33.92 13.95
N GLU A 65 -55.20 -35.17 14.21
CA GLU A 65 -54.37 -36.32 14.51
C GLU A 65 -53.47 -36.72 13.32
N VAL A 66 -53.95 -36.54 12.07
CA VAL A 66 -53.07 -36.70 10.86
C VAL A 66 -51.85 -35.82 10.99
N LYS A 67 -52.06 -34.51 11.24
CA LYS A 67 -50.95 -33.56 11.35
C LYS A 67 -50.03 -33.86 12.55
N SER A 68 -50.62 -34.22 13.69
CA SER A 68 -49.90 -34.65 14.89
C SER A 68 -49.02 -35.86 14.61
N THR A 69 -49.57 -36.85 13.89
CA THR A 69 -48.88 -38.10 13.55
C THR A 69 -47.72 -37.81 12.58
N MET A 70 -47.94 -36.97 11.56
CA MET A 70 -46.90 -36.56 10.64
C MET A 70 -45.77 -35.74 11.33
N PHE A 71 -46.15 -34.91 12.31
CA PHE A 71 -45.20 -34.18 13.12
C PHE A 71 -44.31 -35.12 13.94
N GLN A 72 -44.91 -36.07 14.61
CA GLN A 72 -44.19 -37.09 15.41
C GLN A 72 -43.29 -37.96 14.51
N LYS A 73 -43.77 -38.34 13.30
CA LYS A 73 -42.95 -39.04 12.30
C LYS A 73 -41.71 -38.24 11.95
N ALA A 74 -41.88 -36.96 11.64
CA ALA A 74 -40.75 -36.11 11.30
C ALA A 74 -39.74 -35.95 12.45
N CYS A 75 -40.23 -35.82 13.69
CA CYS A 75 -39.36 -35.85 14.88
C CYS A 75 -38.57 -37.15 14.99
N TRP A 76 -39.25 -38.29 14.82
CA TRP A 76 -38.62 -39.60 14.88
C TRP A 76 -37.57 -39.78 13.77
N GLN A 77 -37.85 -39.34 12.53
CA GLN A 77 -36.90 -39.36 11.42
C GLN A 77 -35.65 -38.56 11.74
N ARG A 78 -35.82 -37.34 12.29
CA ARG A 78 -34.69 -36.52 12.73
C ARG A 78 -33.83 -37.22 13.78
N GLU A 79 -34.45 -37.79 14.80
CA GLU A 79 -33.72 -38.47 15.88
C GLU A 79 -32.96 -39.71 15.40
N ASN A 80 -33.42 -40.33 14.30
CA ASN A 80 -32.75 -41.44 13.64
C ASN A 80 -31.76 -41.01 12.53
N GLY A 81 -31.54 -39.72 12.36
CA GLY A 81 -30.56 -39.18 11.43
C GLY A 81 -31.04 -39.07 9.97
N ASP A 82 -32.35 -39.30 9.73
CA ASP A 82 -32.95 -39.09 8.42
C ASP A 82 -33.43 -37.63 8.32
N PHE A 83 -32.46 -36.73 8.26
CA PHE A 83 -32.70 -35.27 8.32
C PHE A 83 -33.50 -34.76 7.12
N ASP A 84 -33.23 -35.28 5.89
CA ASP A 84 -33.90 -34.83 4.66
C ASP A 84 -35.40 -35.21 4.68
N ALA A 85 -35.72 -36.41 5.19
CA ALA A 85 -37.13 -36.85 5.32
C ALA A 85 -37.83 -36.05 6.44
N ALA A 86 -37.12 -35.77 7.55
CA ALA A 86 -37.65 -34.98 8.66
C ALA A 86 -37.96 -33.54 8.22
N GLU A 87 -37.02 -32.87 7.54
CA GLU A 87 -37.19 -31.50 7.01
C GLU A 87 -38.39 -31.46 6.06
N SER A 88 -38.46 -32.41 5.12
CA SER A 88 -39.56 -32.51 4.17
C SER A 88 -40.90 -32.68 4.88
N GLY A 89 -40.94 -33.51 5.94
CA GLY A 89 -42.12 -33.72 6.78
C GLY A 89 -42.59 -32.43 7.47
N PHE A 90 -41.69 -31.68 8.09
CA PHE A 90 -42.00 -30.39 8.72
C PHE A 90 -42.41 -29.33 7.69
N MET A 91 -41.81 -29.29 6.53
CA MET A 91 -42.21 -28.39 5.44
C MET A 91 -43.64 -28.64 4.97
N LEU A 92 -44.04 -29.89 4.83
CA LEU A 92 -45.41 -30.26 4.43
C LEU A 92 -46.45 -29.84 5.49
N LEU A 93 -46.08 -29.79 6.74
CA LEU A 93 -46.94 -29.37 7.88
C LEU A 93 -47.14 -27.83 7.93
N GLY A 94 -46.27 -27.05 7.24
CA GLY A 94 -46.37 -25.59 7.22
C GLY A 94 -46.35 -24.99 8.62
N ASP A 95 -47.38 -24.21 8.92
CA ASP A 95 -47.51 -23.50 10.21
C ASP A 95 -48.06 -24.38 11.36
N TYR A 96 -48.13 -25.69 11.19
CA TYR A 96 -48.63 -26.58 12.24
C TYR A 96 -47.64 -26.68 13.43
N GLY A 97 -48.11 -26.32 14.61
CA GLY A 97 -47.28 -26.38 15.83
C GLY A 97 -46.01 -25.54 15.72
N THR A 98 -44.86 -26.16 15.98
CA THR A 98 -43.53 -25.57 15.91
C THR A 98 -42.77 -26.00 14.66
N SER A 99 -43.44 -26.43 13.58
CA SER A 99 -42.80 -27.02 12.40
C SER A 99 -41.72 -26.11 11.80
N SER A 100 -41.93 -24.80 11.74
CA SER A 100 -40.94 -23.84 11.25
C SER A 100 -39.64 -23.80 12.08
N GLU A 101 -39.77 -23.91 13.41
CA GLU A 101 -38.64 -23.98 14.35
C GLU A 101 -37.94 -25.34 14.23
N GLU A 102 -38.75 -26.43 14.11
CA GLU A 102 -38.20 -27.78 13.94
C GLU A 102 -37.42 -27.98 12.63
N ILE A 103 -37.73 -27.24 11.57
CA ILE A 103 -36.92 -27.21 10.36
C ILE A 103 -35.50 -26.66 10.67
N LEU A 104 -35.41 -25.53 11.39
CA LEU A 104 -34.12 -24.96 11.75
C LEU A 104 -33.33 -25.91 12.64
N ARG A 105 -34.02 -26.52 13.61
CA ARG A 105 -33.42 -27.52 14.51
C ARG A 105 -32.92 -28.76 13.74
N THR A 106 -33.66 -29.20 12.74
CA THR A 106 -33.28 -30.36 11.89
C THR A 106 -32.03 -30.04 11.10
N ARG A 107 -31.99 -28.88 10.49
CA ARG A 107 -30.80 -28.41 9.71
C ARG A 107 -29.59 -28.26 10.64
N TYR A 108 -29.79 -27.74 11.83
CA TYR A 108 -28.72 -27.62 12.83
C TYR A 108 -28.13 -28.98 13.19
N MET A 109 -29.01 -29.97 13.53
CA MET A 109 -28.58 -31.33 13.84
C MET A 109 -27.90 -32.02 12.64
N GLN A 110 -28.38 -31.77 11.43
CA GLN A 110 -27.73 -32.23 10.21
C GLN A 110 -26.32 -31.62 10.03
N ALA A 111 -26.17 -30.31 10.31
CA ALA A 111 -24.87 -29.63 10.27
C ALA A 111 -23.88 -30.21 11.29
N GLU A 112 -24.36 -30.46 12.54
CA GLU A 112 -23.57 -31.13 13.58
C GLU A 112 -23.12 -32.52 13.13
N ASN A 113 -24.01 -33.30 12.55
CA ASN A 113 -23.71 -34.65 12.09
C ASN A 113 -22.63 -34.62 10.96
N HIS A 114 -22.69 -33.64 10.03
CA HIS A 114 -21.66 -33.47 9.03
C HIS A 114 -20.33 -33.02 9.64
N LEU A 115 -20.35 -32.15 10.66
CA LEU A 115 -19.16 -31.70 11.36
C LEU A 115 -18.48 -32.87 12.10
N GLU A 116 -19.25 -33.73 12.77
CA GLU A 116 -18.75 -34.94 13.44
C GLU A 116 -18.10 -35.93 12.46
N LYS A 117 -18.68 -36.08 11.26
CA LYS A 117 -18.11 -36.90 10.18
C LYS A 117 -16.90 -36.27 9.46
N GLY A 118 -16.58 -35.03 9.77
CA GLY A 118 -15.50 -34.30 9.09
C GLY A 118 -15.88 -33.82 7.68
N GLU A 119 -17.15 -33.80 7.33
CA GLU A 119 -17.69 -33.32 6.06
C GLU A 119 -17.85 -31.79 6.10
N LEU A 120 -16.71 -31.10 6.23
CA LEU A 120 -16.63 -29.67 6.59
C LEU A 120 -17.34 -28.74 5.62
N ASP A 121 -17.37 -29.07 4.32
CA ASP A 121 -18.05 -28.26 3.30
C ASP A 121 -19.57 -28.26 3.46
N LEU A 122 -20.13 -29.44 3.80
CA LEU A 122 -21.56 -29.59 4.04
C LEU A 122 -21.96 -28.91 5.36
N ALA A 123 -21.17 -29.12 6.42
CA ALA A 123 -21.38 -28.48 7.70
C ALA A 123 -21.34 -26.92 7.56
N ALA A 124 -20.33 -26.37 6.89
CA ALA A 124 -20.21 -24.93 6.66
C ALA A 124 -21.43 -24.35 5.93
N LYS A 125 -21.90 -25.05 4.88
CA LYS A 125 -23.06 -24.61 4.10
C LYS A 125 -24.33 -24.55 4.95
N LEU A 126 -24.56 -25.57 5.79
CA LEU A 126 -25.74 -25.64 6.64
C LEU A 126 -25.67 -24.59 7.78
N PHE A 127 -24.56 -24.50 8.50
CA PHE A 127 -24.41 -23.50 9.57
C PHE A 127 -24.50 -22.06 9.01
N SER A 128 -23.89 -21.77 7.86
CA SER A 128 -24.04 -20.47 7.20
C SER A 128 -25.49 -20.16 6.81
N GLY A 129 -26.26 -21.17 6.39
CA GLY A 129 -27.67 -21.02 6.05
C GLY A 129 -28.59 -20.82 7.26
N LEU A 130 -28.14 -21.21 8.45
CA LEU A 130 -28.87 -21.04 9.73
C LEU A 130 -28.71 -19.65 10.34
N GLY A 131 -27.68 -18.90 9.91
CA GLY A 131 -27.42 -17.56 10.43
C GLY A 131 -27.25 -17.52 11.97
N GLU A 132 -28.10 -16.72 12.63
CA GLU A 132 -28.05 -16.55 14.09
C GLU A 132 -28.83 -17.63 14.88
N TYR A 133 -29.27 -18.70 14.23
CA TYR A 133 -29.98 -19.77 14.93
C TYR A 133 -29.03 -20.49 15.90
N SER A 134 -29.39 -20.52 17.20
CA SER A 134 -28.56 -21.13 18.27
C SER A 134 -27.14 -20.56 18.24
N ASP A 135 -26.12 -21.39 18.28
CA ASP A 135 -24.68 -21.08 18.17
C ASP A 135 -24.11 -21.38 16.78
N SER A 136 -24.95 -21.36 15.74
CA SER A 136 -24.54 -21.72 14.37
C SER A 136 -23.35 -20.89 13.86
N SER A 137 -23.23 -19.62 14.28
CA SER A 137 -22.09 -18.77 13.96
C SER A 137 -20.80 -19.30 14.58
N ASP A 138 -20.85 -19.69 15.86
CA ASP A 138 -19.67 -20.23 16.57
C ASP A 138 -19.27 -21.59 15.98
N ARG A 139 -20.26 -22.40 15.63
CA ARG A 139 -20.02 -23.70 14.98
C ARG A 139 -19.43 -23.56 13.59
N LEU A 140 -19.86 -22.54 12.85
CA LEU A 140 -19.25 -22.20 11.56
C LEU A 140 -17.77 -21.78 11.75
N GLY A 141 -17.49 -21.02 12.82
CA GLY A 141 -16.13 -20.69 13.21
C GLY A 141 -15.29 -21.95 13.49
N GLU A 142 -15.84 -22.93 14.19
CA GLU A 142 -15.18 -24.23 14.43
C GLU A 142 -14.91 -24.99 13.12
N VAL A 143 -15.87 -24.98 12.19
CA VAL A 143 -15.66 -25.57 10.85
C VAL A 143 -14.51 -24.91 10.11
N HIS A 144 -14.45 -23.57 10.12
CA HIS A 144 -13.36 -22.82 9.52
C HIS A 144 -12.01 -23.15 10.18
N TYR A 145 -11.99 -23.25 11.51
CA TYR A 145 -10.78 -23.64 12.24
C TYR A 145 -10.28 -25.02 11.82
N ARG A 146 -11.15 -26.04 11.79
CA ARG A 146 -10.77 -27.39 11.35
C ARG A 146 -10.30 -27.44 9.89
N ARG A 147 -10.90 -26.64 9.01
CA ARG A 147 -10.44 -26.50 7.61
C ARG A 147 -9.04 -25.86 7.55
N ALA A 148 -8.80 -24.83 8.37
CA ALA A 148 -7.51 -24.19 8.46
C ALA A 148 -6.42 -25.17 8.91
N GLU A 149 -6.71 -26.04 9.86
CA GLU A 149 -5.80 -27.10 10.30
C GLU A 149 -5.41 -28.06 9.16
N LEU A 150 -6.39 -28.45 8.34
CA LEU A 150 -6.13 -29.30 7.18
C LEU A 150 -5.26 -28.59 6.13
N LEU A 151 -5.52 -27.31 5.88
CA LEU A 151 -4.71 -26.50 4.97
C LEU A 151 -3.29 -26.33 5.49
N LEU A 152 -3.14 -26.11 6.80
CA LEU A 152 -1.82 -26.00 7.43
C LEU A 152 -1.02 -27.29 7.26
N GLN A 153 -1.65 -28.45 7.51
CA GLN A 153 -1.03 -29.75 7.30
C GLN A 153 -0.67 -30.04 5.83
N ALA A 154 -1.44 -29.49 4.90
CA ALA A 154 -1.18 -29.60 3.45
C ALA A 154 -0.06 -28.66 2.97
N GLY A 155 0.45 -27.76 3.82
CA GLY A 155 1.43 -26.76 3.44
C GLY A 155 0.87 -25.55 2.70
N GLU A 156 -0.45 -25.39 2.71
CA GLU A 156 -1.14 -24.26 2.10
C GLU A 156 -1.27 -23.10 3.11
N PHE A 157 -0.13 -22.58 3.56
CA PHE A 157 -0.02 -21.70 4.72
C PHE A 157 -0.80 -20.39 4.59
N SER A 158 -0.77 -19.76 3.42
CA SER A 158 -1.52 -18.52 3.16
C SER A 158 -3.03 -18.72 3.26
N ALA A 159 -3.53 -19.85 2.73
CA ALA A 159 -4.92 -20.22 2.80
C ALA A 159 -5.33 -20.59 4.25
N ALA A 160 -4.45 -21.29 4.98
CA ALA A 160 -4.65 -21.64 6.37
C ALA A 160 -4.78 -20.38 7.25
N ALA A 161 -3.87 -19.42 7.13
CA ALA A 161 -3.92 -18.16 7.87
C ALA A 161 -5.25 -17.42 7.69
N LYS A 162 -5.68 -17.28 6.44
CA LYS A 162 -6.95 -16.64 6.10
C LYS A 162 -8.15 -17.36 6.68
N MET A 163 -8.11 -18.69 6.70
CA MET A 163 -9.20 -19.51 7.25
C MET A 163 -9.23 -19.44 8.77
N PHE A 164 -8.08 -19.39 9.45
CA PHE A 164 -8.01 -19.12 10.89
C PHE A 164 -8.57 -17.74 11.24
N GLU A 165 -8.25 -16.69 10.48
CA GLU A 165 -8.82 -15.35 10.65
C GLU A 165 -10.36 -15.38 10.56
N ASN A 166 -10.91 -16.14 9.61
CA ASN A 166 -12.35 -16.28 9.44
C ASN A 166 -13.02 -17.11 10.54
N SER A 167 -12.25 -17.94 11.23
CA SER A 167 -12.80 -18.83 12.28
C SER A 167 -13.17 -18.06 13.54
N GLN A 168 -12.34 -17.10 13.95
CA GLN A 168 -12.45 -16.37 15.23
C GLN A 168 -12.73 -17.30 16.42
N SER A 169 -12.23 -18.55 16.33
CA SER A 169 -12.51 -19.62 17.28
C SER A 169 -11.20 -20.15 17.87
N GLY A 170 -11.24 -20.49 19.16
CA GLY A 170 -10.07 -21.04 19.84
C GLY A 170 -8.90 -20.04 19.91
N ASP A 171 -7.71 -20.52 19.62
CA ASP A 171 -6.46 -19.78 19.59
C ASP A 171 -6.11 -19.27 18.18
N TRP A 172 -7.11 -18.90 17.39
CA TRP A 172 -6.98 -18.55 15.98
C TRP A 172 -5.90 -17.50 15.70
N GLU A 173 -5.72 -16.48 16.57
CA GLU A 173 -4.68 -15.45 16.40
C GLU A 173 -3.27 -16.08 16.42
N GLN A 174 -3.04 -16.97 17.37
CA GLN A 174 -1.76 -17.66 17.46
C GLN A 174 -1.54 -18.58 16.25
N ARG A 175 -2.59 -19.25 15.78
CA ARG A 175 -2.55 -20.12 14.59
C ARG A 175 -2.33 -19.35 13.29
N VAL A 176 -2.86 -18.13 13.19
CA VAL A 176 -2.56 -17.21 12.09
C VAL A 176 -1.07 -16.89 12.05
N CYS A 177 -0.49 -16.52 13.20
CA CYS A 177 0.94 -16.25 13.29
C CYS A 177 1.79 -17.49 12.91
N GLU A 178 1.39 -18.67 13.40
CA GLU A 178 2.08 -19.93 13.03
C GLU A 178 2.02 -20.19 11.53
N ALA A 179 0.85 -20.07 10.92
CA ALA A 179 0.69 -20.28 9.48
C ALA A 179 1.52 -19.27 8.65
N ARG A 180 1.51 -17.99 9.03
CA ARG A 180 2.32 -16.95 8.39
C ARG A 180 3.82 -17.19 8.59
N TYR A 181 4.23 -17.65 9.77
CA TYR A 181 5.61 -18.02 10.04
C TYR A 181 6.08 -19.17 9.13
N MET A 182 5.29 -20.23 9.01
CA MET A 182 5.60 -21.35 8.11
C MET A 182 5.62 -20.92 6.63
N GLN A 183 4.76 -19.96 6.25
CA GLN A 183 4.78 -19.37 4.92
C GLN A 183 6.10 -18.61 4.68
N ALA A 184 6.56 -17.82 5.65
CA ALA A 184 7.82 -17.10 5.55
C ALA A 184 9.00 -18.08 5.43
N GLU A 185 9.02 -19.19 6.21
CA GLU A 185 10.03 -20.24 6.06
C GLU A 185 10.05 -20.88 4.66
N GLN A 186 8.87 -21.14 4.11
CA GLN A 186 8.76 -21.68 2.76
C GLN A 186 9.26 -20.67 1.71
N THR A 187 8.93 -19.39 1.88
CA THR A 187 9.35 -18.32 0.98
C THR A 187 10.85 -18.09 1.04
N ALA A 188 11.49 -18.25 2.20
CA ALA A 188 12.94 -18.06 2.39
C ALA A 188 13.80 -18.96 1.50
N VAL A 189 13.26 -20.07 1.02
CA VAL A 189 13.98 -20.99 0.10
C VAL A 189 14.13 -20.39 -1.31
N THR A 190 13.23 -19.51 -1.71
CA THR A 190 13.16 -18.97 -3.09
C THR A 190 13.38 -17.46 -3.15
N ASP A 191 13.01 -16.75 -2.10
CA ASP A 191 13.07 -15.28 -2.02
C ASP A 191 13.37 -14.86 -0.58
N SER A 192 14.63 -14.65 -0.29
CA SER A 192 15.11 -14.28 1.06
C SER A 192 14.61 -12.90 1.50
N GLU A 193 14.48 -11.96 0.56
CA GLU A 193 14.06 -10.61 0.87
C GLU A 193 12.57 -10.57 1.22
N GLN A 194 11.72 -11.21 0.41
CA GLN A 194 10.30 -11.34 0.70
C GLN A 194 10.05 -12.08 2.03
N ALA A 195 10.82 -13.13 2.31
CA ALA A 195 10.73 -13.85 3.57
C ALA A 195 11.12 -12.97 4.76
N ALA A 196 12.16 -12.14 4.61
CA ALA A 196 12.58 -11.20 5.65
C ALA A 196 11.47 -10.21 5.99
N GLU A 197 10.77 -9.67 4.98
CA GLU A 197 9.61 -8.80 5.18
C GLU A 197 8.48 -9.54 5.92
N MET A 198 8.17 -10.77 5.51
CA MET A 198 7.14 -11.57 6.15
C MET A 198 7.46 -11.87 7.62
N PHE A 199 8.71 -12.18 7.94
CA PHE A 199 9.14 -12.35 9.34
C PHE A 199 9.08 -11.03 10.12
N ALA A 200 9.44 -9.89 9.50
CA ALA A 200 9.33 -8.58 10.14
C ALA A 200 7.89 -8.23 10.51
N GLU A 201 6.90 -8.58 9.66
CA GLU A 201 5.48 -8.38 9.93
C GLU A 201 4.97 -9.20 11.14
N LEU A 202 5.61 -10.32 11.44
CA LEU A 202 5.27 -11.17 12.59
C LEU A 202 5.78 -10.61 13.93
N GLY A 203 6.69 -9.65 13.90
CA GLY A 203 7.22 -8.97 15.08
C GLY A 203 7.82 -9.94 16.10
N GLU A 204 7.30 -9.88 17.34
CA GLU A 204 7.79 -10.68 18.46
C GLU A 204 7.38 -12.17 18.43
N TYR A 205 6.71 -12.62 17.36
CA TYR A 205 6.30 -14.02 17.27
C TYR A 205 7.51 -14.94 17.07
N SER A 206 7.75 -15.86 18.02
CA SER A 206 8.86 -16.82 17.99
C SER A 206 10.22 -16.14 17.84
N ASP A 207 11.00 -16.51 16.86
CA ASP A 207 12.30 -15.92 16.47
C ASP A 207 12.22 -15.07 15.19
N SER A 208 11.03 -14.56 14.86
CA SER A 208 10.77 -13.85 13.59
C SER A 208 11.66 -12.63 13.39
N GLU A 209 11.89 -11.84 14.43
CA GLU A 209 12.78 -10.68 14.35
C GLU A 209 14.23 -11.08 14.04
N GLU A 210 14.72 -12.13 14.71
CA GLU A 210 16.08 -12.65 14.46
C GLU A 210 16.20 -13.21 13.03
N ARG A 211 15.19 -13.95 12.56
CA ARG A 211 15.17 -14.50 11.19
C ARG A 211 15.09 -13.41 10.14
N SER A 212 14.25 -12.40 10.34
CA SER A 212 14.17 -11.24 9.45
C SER A 212 15.53 -10.57 9.31
N ASN A 213 16.16 -10.25 10.45
CA ASN A 213 17.48 -9.62 10.46
C ASN A 213 18.56 -10.49 9.81
N ALA A 214 18.55 -11.81 10.05
CA ALA A 214 19.49 -12.72 9.43
C ALA A 214 19.36 -12.79 7.90
N LEU A 215 18.13 -12.80 7.38
CA LEU A 215 17.87 -12.81 5.95
C LEU A 215 18.24 -11.48 5.29
N TYR A 216 17.88 -10.33 5.90
CA TYR A 216 18.33 -9.02 5.41
C TYR A 216 19.85 -8.90 5.42
N TYR A 217 20.51 -9.43 6.45
CA TYR A 217 21.96 -9.45 6.51
C TYR A 217 22.57 -10.28 5.37
N GLN A 218 22.04 -11.48 5.13
CA GLN A 218 22.49 -12.31 4.01
C GLN A 218 22.28 -11.60 2.67
N THR A 219 21.09 -11.01 2.45
CA THR A 219 20.78 -10.25 1.21
C THR A 219 21.74 -9.05 1.03
N ALA A 220 22.08 -8.36 2.12
CA ALA A 220 23.04 -7.26 2.09
C ALA A 220 24.45 -7.72 1.70
N GLU A 221 24.90 -8.86 2.23
CA GLU A 221 26.19 -9.48 1.86
C GLU A 221 26.22 -9.89 0.38
N GLU A 222 25.14 -10.50 -0.10
CA GLU A 222 25.01 -10.89 -1.51
C GLU A 222 25.00 -9.66 -2.44
N ALA A 223 24.30 -8.58 -2.04
CA ALA A 223 24.30 -7.32 -2.76
C ALA A 223 25.69 -6.71 -2.84
N LEU A 224 26.43 -6.69 -1.71
CA LEU A 224 27.78 -6.18 -1.67
C LEU A 224 28.75 -7.04 -2.51
N ALA A 225 28.65 -8.35 -2.44
CA ALA A 225 29.47 -9.27 -3.21
C ALA A 225 29.20 -9.21 -4.72
N SER A 226 27.97 -8.89 -5.13
CA SER A 226 27.60 -8.73 -6.55
C SER A 226 27.91 -7.35 -7.11
N GLY A 227 28.40 -6.41 -6.30
CA GLY A 227 28.68 -5.04 -6.71
C GLY A 227 27.45 -4.12 -6.72
N ASN A 228 26.38 -4.51 -6.04
CA ASN A 228 25.24 -3.62 -5.82
C ASN A 228 25.39 -2.89 -4.47
N SER A 229 26.42 -2.05 -4.38
CA SER A 229 26.79 -1.40 -3.13
C SER A 229 25.71 -0.47 -2.60
N ALA A 230 24.89 0.13 -3.48
CA ALA A 230 23.77 0.97 -3.07
C ALA A 230 22.74 0.18 -2.26
N ARG A 231 22.35 -1.01 -2.74
CA ARG A 231 21.42 -1.90 -2.03
C ARG A 231 21.99 -2.39 -0.71
N ALA A 232 23.28 -2.75 -0.71
CA ALA A 232 23.98 -3.14 0.52
C ALA A 232 23.94 -2.03 1.59
N VAL A 233 24.18 -0.78 1.20
CA VAL A 233 24.09 0.38 2.10
C VAL A 233 22.68 0.53 2.70
N GLU A 234 21.64 0.37 1.90
CA GLU A 234 20.24 0.43 2.38
C GLU A 234 19.99 -0.64 3.44
N LEU A 235 20.29 -1.90 3.12
CA LEU A 235 20.00 -3.04 3.99
C LEU A 235 20.83 -3.00 5.28
N PHE A 236 22.14 -2.72 5.22
CA PHE A 236 22.96 -2.58 6.43
C PHE A 236 22.55 -1.38 7.28
N THR A 237 22.01 -0.31 6.67
CA THR A 237 21.44 0.82 7.42
C THR A 237 20.17 0.40 8.17
N GLN A 238 19.31 -0.38 7.54
CA GLN A 238 18.10 -0.93 8.15
C GLN A 238 18.42 -1.86 9.34
N LEU A 239 19.43 -2.71 9.18
CA LEU A 239 19.90 -3.65 10.20
C LEU A 239 20.50 -2.97 11.44
N GLY A 240 21.03 -1.76 11.29
CA GLY A 240 21.55 -0.96 12.39
C GLY A 240 22.64 -1.68 13.20
N GLY A 241 22.32 -2.09 14.42
CA GLY A 241 23.24 -2.75 15.34
C GLY A 241 23.24 -4.28 15.27
N TYR A 242 22.57 -4.89 14.29
CA TYR A 242 22.54 -6.34 14.16
C TYR A 242 23.90 -6.87 13.72
N SER A 243 24.46 -7.83 14.45
CA SER A 243 25.78 -8.43 14.17
C SER A 243 26.87 -7.38 13.96
N ASP A 244 27.61 -7.42 12.89
CA ASP A 244 28.62 -6.45 12.45
C ASP A 244 28.12 -5.50 11.34
N SER A 245 26.81 -5.33 11.20
CA SER A 245 26.18 -4.50 10.15
C SER A 245 26.75 -3.08 10.08
N ALA A 246 27.13 -2.49 11.20
CA ALA A 246 27.73 -1.15 11.23
C ALA A 246 29.11 -1.11 10.54
N GLU A 247 29.91 -2.15 10.71
CA GLU A 247 31.22 -2.30 10.03
C GLU A 247 31.00 -2.57 8.55
N ARG A 248 30.07 -3.46 8.21
CA ARG A 248 29.71 -3.80 6.84
C ARG A 248 29.09 -2.61 6.10
N LEU A 249 28.30 -1.78 6.77
CA LEU A 249 27.79 -0.53 6.23
C LEU A 249 28.93 0.41 5.79
N THR A 250 29.98 0.47 6.61
CA THR A 250 31.15 1.29 6.30
C THR A 250 31.87 0.76 5.04
N GLU A 251 32.01 -0.56 4.92
CA GLU A 251 32.55 -1.20 3.72
C GLU A 251 31.68 -0.99 2.49
N ALA A 252 30.36 -1.14 2.62
CA ALA A 252 29.39 -0.91 1.54
C ALA A 252 29.42 0.55 1.03
N LYS A 253 29.49 1.52 1.96
CA LYS A 253 29.65 2.94 1.60
C LYS A 253 30.96 3.19 0.86
N TYR A 254 32.06 2.55 1.29
CA TYR A 254 33.31 2.68 0.59
C TYR A 254 33.22 2.14 -0.84
N SER A 255 32.65 0.95 -1.03
CA SER A 255 32.44 0.35 -2.36
C SER A 255 31.55 1.23 -3.25
N LEU A 256 30.45 1.77 -2.70
CA LEU A 256 29.55 2.68 -3.39
C LEU A 256 30.27 3.97 -3.85
N ALA A 257 31.12 4.53 -3.00
CA ALA A 257 31.90 5.72 -3.37
C ALA A 257 32.91 5.41 -4.50
N VAL A 258 33.53 4.25 -4.52
CA VAL A 258 34.40 3.80 -5.60
C VAL A 258 33.61 3.61 -6.89
N GLU A 259 32.43 3.02 -6.84
CA GLU A 259 31.53 2.89 -7.98
C GLU A 259 31.16 4.27 -8.55
N TYR A 260 30.71 5.21 -7.71
CA TYR A 260 30.40 6.58 -8.15
C TYR A 260 31.59 7.26 -8.82
N LEU A 261 32.79 7.06 -8.28
CA LEU A 261 33.99 7.64 -8.89
C LEU A 261 34.30 7.05 -10.28
N SER A 262 34.05 5.74 -10.46
CA SER A 262 34.20 5.05 -11.75
C SER A 262 33.13 5.45 -12.75
N ASP A 263 31.92 5.74 -12.29
CA ASP A 263 30.77 6.17 -13.12
C ASP A 263 30.80 7.65 -13.48
N GLY A 264 31.87 8.36 -13.13
CA GLY A 264 32.00 9.78 -13.43
C GLY A 264 31.12 10.68 -12.55
N LYS A 265 30.77 10.23 -11.36
CA LYS A 265 30.02 10.95 -10.32
C LYS A 265 30.93 11.35 -9.16
N PRO A 266 31.93 12.23 -9.40
CA PRO A 266 32.94 12.50 -8.38
C PRO A 266 32.42 13.29 -7.19
N GLN A 267 31.28 13.99 -7.31
CA GLN A 267 30.68 14.71 -6.20
C GLN A 267 30.08 13.75 -5.18
N GLU A 268 29.25 12.81 -5.64
CA GLU A 268 28.62 11.78 -4.81
C GLU A 268 29.70 10.92 -4.11
N ALA A 269 30.76 10.61 -4.84
CA ALA A 269 31.89 9.89 -4.27
C ALA A 269 32.59 10.70 -3.17
N ALA A 270 32.84 12.00 -3.41
CA ALA A 270 33.52 12.87 -2.44
C ALA A 270 32.72 13.00 -1.14
N ASP A 271 31.39 13.13 -1.23
CA ASP A 271 30.51 13.25 -0.07
C ASP A 271 30.59 12.01 0.82
N ILE A 272 30.62 10.82 0.21
CA ILE A 272 30.76 9.57 0.97
C ILE A 272 32.19 9.42 1.55
N PHE A 273 33.24 9.65 0.74
CA PHE A 273 34.62 9.55 1.25
C PHE A 273 34.91 10.54 2.39
N ALA A 274 34.28 11.71 2.36
CA ALA A 274 34.40 12.69 3.45
C ALA A 274 33.81 12.16 4.78
N VAL A 275 32.73 11.42 4.72
CA VAL A 275 32.12 10.77 5.90
C VAL A 275 32.94 9.58 6.38
N LEU A 276 33.56 8.84 5.47
CA LEU A 276 34.39 7.66 5.78
C LEU A 276 35.73 8.05 6.47
N GLY A 277 36.23 9.27 6.24
CA GLY A 277 37.44 9.78 6.88
C GLY A 277 38.68 8.91 6.60
N ASP A 278 39.24 8.31 7.64
CA ASP A 278 40.47 7.50 7.55
C ASP A 278 40.22 6.01 7.23
N TYR A 279 38.99 5.66 6.85
CA TYR A 279 38.70 4.26 6.49
C TYR A 279 39.41 3.89 5.17
N ARG A 280 40.29 2.87 5.21
CA ARG A 280 41.14 2.44 4.09
C ARG A 280 41.90 3.63 3.47
N ASP A 281 41.77 3.85 2.18
CA ASP A 281 42.35 4.97 1.44
C ASP A 281 41.36 6.10 1.12
N SER A 282 40.23 6.18 1.87
CA SER A 282 39.15 7.17 1.63
C SER A 282 39.65 8.60 1.56
N ALA A 283 40.66 8.97 2.37
CA ALA A 283 41.25 10.30 2.35
C ALA A 283 41.99 10.60 1.01
N GLU A 284 42.61 9.59 0.38
CA GLU A 284 43.25 9.72 -0.93
C GLU A 284 42.23 9.78 -2.05
N GLN A 285 41.21 8.91 -1.99
CA GLN A 285 40.08 8.89 -2.94
C GLN A 285 39.30 10.20 -2.92
N LEU A 286 39.13 10.80 -1.73
CA LEU A 286 38.53 12.14 -1.59
C LEU A 286 39.33 13.21 -2.35
N LYS A 287 40.67 13.18 -2.28
CA LYS A 287 41.51 14.12 -3.04
C LYS A 287 41.36 13.90 -4.53
N GLU A 288 41.32 12.64 -4.97
CA GLU A 288 41.10 12.30 -6.39
C GLU A 288 39.71 12.76 -6.85
N ALA A 289 38.65 12.50 -6.08
CA ALA A 289 37.29 12.96 -6.39
C ALA A 289 37.25 14.49 -6.53
N LYS A 290 37.82 15.23 -5.57
CA LYS A 290 37.93 16.70 -5.63
C LYS A 290 38.74 17.19 -6.84
N SER A 291 39.80 16.49 -7.21
CA SER A 291 40.55 16.82 -8.44
C SER A 291 39.72 16.65 -9.69
N ARG A 292 38.91 15.58 -9.77
CA ARG A 292 38.00 15.36 -10.90
C ARG A 292 36.89 16.41 -10.93
N ILE A 293 36.31 16.79 -9.79
CA ILE A 293 35.34 17.89 -9.70
C ILE A 293 35.92 19.17 -10.24
N LYS A 294 37.15 19.53 -9.80
CA LYS A 294 37.83 20.71 -10.35
C LYS A 294 38.00 20.67 -11.88
N SER A 295 38.28 19.51 -12.45
CA SER A 295 38.43 19.33 -13.87
C SER A 295 37.12 19.49 -14.65
N LEU A 296 35.98 19.25 -14.03
CA LEU A 296 34.66 19.50 -14.63
C LEU A 296 34.36 21.01 -14.76
N PHE A 297 34.93 21.83 -13.88
CA PHE A 297 34.69 23.27 -13.83
C PHE A 297 35.79 24.08 -14.52
N LEU A 298 36.31 23.58 -15.64
CA LEU A 298 37.24 24.39 -16.46
C LEU A 298 36.49 25.55 -17.13
N THR A 299 37.16 26.71 -17.22
CA THR A 299 36.60 27.89 -17.87
C THR A 299 36.15 27.57 -19.27
N GLY A 300 34.91 27.89 -19.61
CA GLY A 300 34.25 27.58 -20.88
C GLY A 300 33.53 26.25 -20.94
N THR A 301 33.61 25.37 -19.93
CA THR A 301 32.79 24.17 -19.89
C THR A 301 31.36 24.48 -19.47
N VAL A 302 30.42 23.61 -19.89
CA VAL A 302 29.04 23.67 -19.48
C VAL A 302 28.80 22.58 -18.45
N VAL A 303 28.23 22.95 -17.31
CA VAL A 303 27.87 22.04 -16.21
C VAL A 303 26.40 22.17 -15.88
N GLU A 304 25.82 21.12 -15.34
CA GLU A 304 24.44 21.13 -14.84
C GLU A 304 24.43 21.28 -13.30
N PHE A 305 23.59 22.21 -12.79
CA PHE A 305 23.48 22.46 -11.37
C PHE A 305 22.13 23.13 -11.05
N GLY A 306 21.32 22.53 -10.19
CA GLY A 306 19.95 22.97 -9.93
C GLY A 306 18.99 22.65 -11.09
N ARG A 307 17.72 22.92 -10.88
CA ARG A 307 16.65 22.64 -11.84
C ARG A 307 15.66 23.81 -11.90
N TRP A 308 15.14 24.10 -13.07
CA TRP A 308 14.15 25.15 -13.28
C TRP A 308 13.29 24.81 -14.48
N GLU A 309 12.05 25.33 -14.51
CA GLU A 309 11.16 25.23 -15.65
C GLU A 309 11.78 25.88 -16.89
N GLN A 310 11.95 25.16 -17.98
CA GLN A 310 12.63 25.65 -19.20
C GLN A 310 11.87 25.32 -20.48
N ASP A 311 10.98 24.36 -20.53
CA ASP A 311 10.27 23.90 -21.73
C ASP A 311 8.80 24.34 -21.83
N GLY A 312 8.24 24.87 -20.74
CA GLY A 312 6.82 25.28 -20.65
C GLY A 312 5.89 24.17 -20.16
N ASP A 313 6.43 23.01 -19.81
CA ASP A 313 5.69 21.93 -19.14
C ASP A 313 5.90 21.99 -17.62
N PHE A 314 5.00 22.68 -16.94
CA PHE A 314 5.06 22.86 -15.48
C PHE A 314 4.88 21.57 -14.66
N SER A 315 4.80 20.40 -15.30
CA SER A 315 4.76 19.10 -14.60
C SER A 315 6.16 18.63 -14.17
N SER A 316 7.22 19.17 -14.77
CA SER A 316 8.62 18.86 -14.48
C SER A 316 9.50 20.12 -14.49
N THR A 317 10.71 19.96 -14.03
CA THR A 317 11.76 21.00 -14.12
C THR A 317 13.01 20.38 -14.75
N GLU A 318 13.70 21.11 -15.61
CA GLU A 318 14.89 20.65 -16.31
C GLU A 318 16.16 21.12 -15.57
N PRO A 319 17.29 20.37 -15.71
CA PRO A 319 18.58 20.82 -15.21
C PRO A 319 18.96 22.18 -15.80
N ILE A 320 19.40 23.09 -14.93
CA ILE A 320 19.93 24.36 -15.39
C ILE A 320 21.36 24.14 -15.88
N LYS A 321 21.64 24.52 -17.12
CA LYS A 321 22.99 24.52 -17.72
C LYS A 321 23.70 25.80 -17.39
N TRP A 322 24.95 25.69 -16.97
CA TRP A 322 25.80 26.79 -16.58
C TRP A 322 27.11 26.75 -17.31
N VAL A 323 27.55 27.90 -17.79
CA VAL A 323 28.89 28.08 -18.36
C VAL A 323 29.83 28.51 -17.25
N VAL A 324 30.93 27.83 -17.08
CA VAL A 324 32.00 28.20 -16.14
C VAL A 324 32.74 29.42 -16.71
N VAL A 325 32.59 30.56 -16.06
CA VAL A 325 33.21 31.83 -16.50
C VAL A 325 34.59 32.01 -15.91
N SER A 326 34.76 31.62 -14.66
CA SER A 326 36.06 31.61 -14.00
C SER A 326 36.15 30.50 -12.96
N ASN A 327 37.36 30.01 -12.74
CA ASN A 327 37.69 29.04 -11.70
C ASN A 327 39.05 29.38 -11.13
N ASP A 328 39.11 29.68 -9.83
CA ASP A 328 40.35 30.00 -9.11
C ASP A 328 40.94 28.79 -8.37
N GLY A 329 40.32 27.61 -8.53
CA GLY A 329 40.69 26.35 -7.87
C GLY A 329 39.96 26.06 -6.57
N ASP A 330 39.38 27.07 -5.96
CA ASP A 330 38.56 26.94 -4.73
C ASP A 330 37.09 27.22 -5.03
N LYS A 331 36.83 28.14 -5.97
CA LYS A 331 35.50 28.56 -6.37
C LYS A 331 35.37 28.67 -7.86
N ALA A 332 34.22 28.36 -8.39
CA ALA A 332 33.86 28.61 -9.78
C ALA A 332 32.69 29.59 -9.86
N VAL A 333 32.80 30.54 -10.77
CA VAL A 333 31.73 31.47 -11.13
C VAL A 333 31.02 30.91 -12.36
N LEU A 334 29.73 30.73 -12.24
CA LEU A 334 28.88 30.11 -13.25
C LEU A 334 27.82 31.10 -13.72
N PHE A 335 27.65 31.21 -15.03
CA PHE A 335 26.56 31.96 -15.65
C PHE A 335 25.61 30.95 -16.27
N SER A 336 24.29 31.11 -16.10
CA SER A 336 23.36 30.24 -16.82
C SER A 336 23.61 30.34 -18.31
N GLU A 337 23.60 29.21 -19.02
CA GLU A 337 23.80 29.14 -20.47
C GLU A 337 22.69 29.89 -21.23
N TYR A 338 21.48 29.86 -20.64
CA TYR A 338 20.29 30.45 -21.22
C TYR A 338 19.67 31.51 -20.30
N ILE A 339 18.90 32.42 -20.90
CA ILE A 339 17.93 33.26 -20.19
C ILE A 339 16.81 32.32 -19.69
N ILE A 340 16.63 32.20 -18.37
CA ILE A 340 15.74 31.22 -17.78
C ILE A 340 14.36 31.78 -17.43
N ASP A 341 14.20 33.10 -17.36
CA ASP A 341 12.95 33.76 -16.97
C ASP A 341 12.89 35.18 -17.56
N GLN A 342 11.74 35.84 -17.50
CA GLN A 342 11.49 37.22 -17.89
C GLN A 342 10.87 37.96 -16.71
N ARG A 343 11.58 38.96 -16.18
CA ARG A 343 11.10 39.69 -15.00
C ARG A 343 11.34 41.17 -15.07
N ALA A 344 10.53 41.92 -14.32
CA ALA A 344 10.78 43.33 -14.09
C ALA A 344 11.98 43.53 -13.17
N TYR A 345 12.79 44.55 -13.48
CA TYR A 345 13.79 45.09 -12.55
C TYR A 345 13.15 46.25 -11.79
N ASP A 346 12.28 45.98 -10.87
CA ASP A 346 11.66 47.00 -10.02
C ASP A 346 12.59 47.41 -8.88
N GLY A 347 12.59 48.67 -8.52
CA GLY A 347 13.45 49.27 -7.51
C GLY A 347 14.47 50.24 -8.07
N ALA A 348 14.96 51.14 -7.20
CA ALA A 348 15.88 52.21 -7.57
C ALA A 348 17.33 51.74 -7.76
N ASN A 349 17.66 50.58 -7.21
CA ASN A 349 19.01 49.99 -7.27
C ASN A 349 18.92 48.46 -7.03
N TRP A 350 20.05 47.78 -7.21
CA TRP A 350 20.12 46.32 -7.04
C TRP A 350 19.63 45.86 -5.64
N ALA A 351 20.03 46.55 -4.59
CA ALA A 351 19.70 46.14 -3.22
C ALA A 351 18.19 46.11 -2.92
N GLU A 352 17.45 47.03 -3.57
CA GLU A 352 16.01 47.24 -3.37
C GLU A 352 15.15 46.53 -4.45
N SER A 353 15.79 45.93 -5.47
CA SER A 353 15.05 45.38 -6.59
C SER A 353 14.27 44.10 -6.22
N GLY A 354 13.04 43.99 -6.71
CA GLY A 354 12.23 42.78 -6.61
C GLY A 354 12.87 41.60 -7.34
N LEU A 355 13.64 41.87 -8.43
CA LEU A 355 14.40 40.84 -9.10
C LEU A 355 15.44 40.17 -8.19
N ARG A 356 16.21 40.97 -7.41
CA ARG A 356 17.14 40.45 -6.40
C ARG A 356 16.43 39.61 -5.35
N SER A 357 15.32 40.14 -4.83
CA SER A 357 14.51 39.45 -3.82
C SER A 357 13.96 38.11 -4.32
N TRP A 358 13.55 38.07 -5.58
CA TRP A 358 13.09 36.84 -6.22
C TRP A 358 14.23 35.84 -6.41
N LEU A 359 15.40 36.28 -6.91
CA LEU A 359 16.56 35.42 -7.15
C LEU A 359 17.05 34.75 -5.85
N ASN A 360 17.15 35.53 -4.76
CA ASN A 360 17.65 35.04 -3.48
C ASN A 360 16.54 34.49 -2.56
N GLY A 361 15.30 34.47 -3.00
CA GLY A 361 14.14 33.92 -2.33
C GLY A 361 13.54 32.74 -3.10
N THR A 362 12.55 33.04 -3.95
CA THR A 362 11.78 32.00 -4.65
C THR A 362 12.67 31.16 -5.56
N PHE A 363 13.48 31.78 -6.43
CA PHE A 363 14.34 31.04 -7.37
C PHE A 363 15.34 30.17 -6.58
N LEU A 364 16.08 30.74 -5.64
CA LEU A 364 17.06 29.98 -4.85
C LEU A 364 16.49 28.76 -4.17
N ASN A 365 15.29 28.90 -3.59
CA ASN A 365 14.69 27.81 -2.84
C ASN A 365 14.01 26.75 -3.73
N SER A 366 13.56 27.13 -4.91
CA SER A 366 12.90 26.22 -5.84
C SER A 366 13.87 25.55 -6.82
N ALA A 367 14.94 26.26 -7.21
CA ALA A 367 15.88 25.75 -8.21
C ALA A 367 16.96 24.82 -7.63
N PHE A 368 17.26 24.93 -6.34
CA PHE A 368 18.36 24.19 -5.72
C PHE A 368 17.90 23.39 -4.50
N THR A 369 18.35 22.15 -4.42
CA THR A 369 18.23 21.31 -3.22
C THR A 369 19.01 21.91 -2.04
N GLU A 370 18.78 21.43 -0.82
CA GLU A 370 19.55 21.90 0.35
C GLU A 370 21.04 21.61 0.21
N ALA A 371 21.39 20.43 -0.32
CA ALA A 371 22.77 20.05 -0.59
C ALA A 371 23.43 21.01 -1.60
N GLU A 372 22.77 21.31 -2.71
CA GLU A 372 23.26 22.26 -3.73
C GLU A 372 23.38 23.67 -3.17
N ARG A 373 22.39 24.13 -2.37
CA ARG A 373 22.47 25.45 -1.70
C ARG A 373 23.67 25.58 -0.76
N SER A 374 24.04 24.50 -0.08
CA SER A 374 25.20 24.49 0.82
C SER A 374 26.53 24.74 0.11
N ARG A 375 26.58 24.46 -1.20
CA ARG A 375 27.74 24.69 -2.07
C ARG A 375 27.80 26.11 -2.64
N LEU A 376 26.70 26.85 -2.60
CA LEU A 376 26.67 28.22 -3.08
C LEU A 376 27.49 29.14 -2.14
N CYS A 377 28.31 29.98 -2.74
CA CYS A 377 29.06 31.00 -2.04
C CYS A 377 28.34 32.34 -2.11
N ALA A 378 28.10 32.92 -0.97
CA ALA A 378 27.63 34.30 -0.90
C ALA A 378 28.71 35.25 -1.45
N VAL A 379 28.33 36.15 -2.36
CA VAL A 379 29.21 37.10 -2.97
C VAL A 379 28.76 38.52 -2.63
N MET A 380 29.69 39.33 -2.10
CA MET A 380 29.44 40.76 -1.85
C MET A 380 29.33 41.50 -3.20
N LYS A 381 28.23 42.20 -3.37
CA LYS A 381 27.96 42.99 -4.58
C LYS A 381 27.68 44.44 -4.20
N GLU A 382 28.45 45.35 -4.79
CA GLU A 382 28.22 46.77 -4.66
C GLU A 382 26.92 47.18 -5.36
N TYR A 383 26.20 48.11 -4.77
CA TYR A 383 25.07 48.77 -5.39
C TYR A 383 25.22 50.28 -5.37
N TRP A 384 24.67 50.91 -6.40
CA TRP A 384 24.89 52.32 -6.67
C TRP A 384 23.55 53.05 -6.83
N ASN A 385 23.51 54.31 -6.38
CA ASN A 385 22.47 55.22 -6.81
C ASN A 385 22.80 55.65 -8.24
N TYR A 386 21.96 55.32 -9.18
CA TYR A 386 22.19 55.57 -10.60
C TYR A 386 22.00 57.03 -10.97
N ASP A 387 21.17 57.80 -10.23
CA ASP A 387 20.94 59.23 -10.44
C ASP A 387 22.11 60.07 -9.94
N GLU A 388 22.72 59.65 -8.80
CA GLU A 388 23.83 60.37 -8.20
C GLU A 388 25.21 59.84 -8.57
N LEU A 389 25.29 58.71 -9.26
CA LEU A 389 26.53 58.00 -9.64
C LEU A 389 27.43 57.69 -8.41
N LYS A 390 26.79 57.41 -7.30
CA LYS A 390 27.47 57.18 -6.02
C LYS A 390 27.22 55.79 -5.52
N LYS A 391 28.29 55.08 -5.09
CA LYS A 391 28.18 53.82 -4.34
C LYS A 391 27.41 54.09 -3.07
N GLN A 392 26.33 53.32 -2.85
CA GLN A 392 25.51 53.41 -1.64
C GLN A 392 25.83 52.33 -0.61
N GLY A 393 26.30 51.18 -1.04
CA GLY A 393 26.61 50.09 -0.14
C GLY A 393 26.96 48.78 -0.86
N GLU A 394 26.91 47.74 -0.08
CA GLU A 394 27.12 46.33 -0.52
C GLU A 394 26.03 45.43 -0.02
N VAL A 395 25.65 44.45 -0.79
CA VAL A 395 24.73 43.37 -0.42
C VAL A 395 25.40 42.03 -0.68
N SER A 396 25.02 41.05 0.13
CA SER A 396 25.48 39.66 0.01
C SER A 396 24.40 38.82 -0.66
N ASP A 397 24.74 38.20 -1.78
CA ASP A 397 23.83 37.41 -2.61
C ASP A 397 24.40 36.02 -2.91
N LEU A 398 23.58 34.98 -2.87
CA LEU A 398 23.91 33.64 -3.34
C LEU A 398 23.67 33.51 -4.85
N VAL A 399 22.64 34.19 -5.35
CA VAL A 399 22.32 34.28 -6.78
C VAL A 399 22.26 35.76 -7.19
N THR A 400 22.94 36.09 -8.24
CA THR A 400 22.97 37.45 -8.80
C THR A 400 22.71 37.42 -10.31
N ILE A 401 22.85 38.55 -11.00
CA ILE A 401 22.88 38.67 -12.43
C ILE A 401 24.23 39.26 -12.88
N PRO A 402 24.61 39.16 -14.17
CA PRO A 402 25.90 39.66 -14.64
C PRO A 402 26.09 41.15 -14.36
N ASP A 403 27.33 41.54 -14.14
CA ASP A 403 27.76 42.93 -14.16
C ASP A 403 28.42 43.27 -15.52
N TYR A 404 28.26 44.49 -15.96
CA TYR A 404 28.96 44.93 -17.19
C TYR A 404 30.49 44.72 -17.14
N ARG A 405 31.06 44.70 -15.94
CA ARG A 405 32.50 44.47 -15.68
C ARG A 405 32.91 43.01 -15.72
N ASP A 406 31.94 42.08 -15.69
CA ASP A 406 32.19 40.63 -15.63
C ASP A 406 32.72 40.07 -16.97
N GLY A 407 33.14 40.95 -17.91
CA GLY A 407 33.86 40.56 -19.12
C GLY A 407 32.99 40.01 -20.24
N LEU A 408 31.68 40.22 -20.19
CA LEU A 408 30.69 39.76 -21.20
C LEU A 408 30.89 40.32 -22.64
N ARG A 409 32.07 40.82 -22.96
CA ARG A 409 32.32 41.58 -24.19
C ARG A 409 32.40 40.77 -25.48
N LYS A 410 32.39 39.44 -25.45
CA LYS A 410 32.46 38.64 -26.70
C LYS A 410 31.74 37.27 -26.53
N ASN A 411 30.76 37.07 -27.39
CA ASN A 411 30.19 35.78 -27.80
C ASN A 411 29.23 35.06 -26.82
N TYR A 412 28.38 35.78 -26.11
CA TYR A 412 27.16 35.13 -25.61
C TYR A 412 26.05 35.30 -26.65
N ASP A 413 25.89 34.32 -27.53
CA ASP A 413 24.62 34.08 -28.21
C ASP A 413 23.66 33.56 -27.14
N THR A 414 23.18 34.48 -26.32
CA THR A 414 22.22 34.12 -25.25
C THR A 414 20.92 33.69 -25.89
N ILE A 415 20.67 32.38 -25.82
CA ILE A 415 19.44 31.76 -26.27
C ILE A 415 18.48 31.75 -25.05
N CYS A 416 17.22 32.15 -25.24
CA CYS A 416 16.22 31.97 -24.23
C CYS A 416 15.81 30.50 -24.12
N THR A 417 15.46 30.05 -22.94
CA THR A 417 14.70 28.79 -22.76
C THR A 417 13.33 28.94 -23.42
N VAL A 418 12.70 27.86 -23.78
CA VAL A 418 11.33 27.84 -24.34
C VAL A 418 10.37 28.57 -23.44
N TYR A 419 10.45 28.30 -22.14
CA TYR A 419 9.63 28.95 -21.10
C TYR A 419 9.88 30.49 -21.09
N ALA A 420 11.13 30.93 -20.98
CA ALA A 420 11.45 32.34 -20.91
C ALA A 420 11.04 33.10 -22.19
N ASP A 421 11.09 32.43 -23.36
CA ASP A 421 10.62 33.02 -24.63
C ASP A 421 9.07 33.12 -24.67
N SER A 422 8.37 32.15 -24.08
CA SER A 422 6.89 32.13 -24.06
C SER A 422 6.27 33.22 -23.20
N ILE A 423 6.91 33.64 -22.12
CA ILE A 423 6.43 34.69 -21.20
C ILE A 423 6.94 36.09 -21.53
N ARG A 424 7.67 36.24 -22.63
CA ARG A 424 8.22 37.52 -23.06
C ARG A 424 7.12 38.48 -23.50
N SER A 425 7.02 39.62 -22.82
CA SER A 425 6.10 40.70 -23.19
C SER A 425 6.73 41.66 -24.19
N GLY A 426 6.32 41.59 -25.47
CA GLY A 426 6.66 42.57 -26.49
C GLY A 426 7.56 42.06 -27.62
N GLY A 427 7.14 42.26 -28.86
CA GLY A 427 7.72 41.72 -30.11
C GLY A 427 9.01 42.40 -30.54
N VAL A 428 10.05 42.40 -29.73
CA VAL A 428 11.37 42.91 -30.14
C VAL A 428 12.30 41.72 -30.32
N GLY A 429 12.86 41.60 -31.51
CA GLY A 429 13.73 40.51 -31.97
C GLY A 429 15.06 40.36 -31.26
N ASP A 430 15.39 41.21 -30.30
CA ASP A 430 16.64 41.17 -29.56
C ASP A 430 16.47 40.53 -28.20
N LYS A 431 17.22 39.47 -27.94
CA LYS A 431 17.32 38.80 -26.64
C LYS A 431 18.11 39.68 -25.69
N VAL A 432 17.41 40.44 -24.86
CA VAL A 432 17.96 41.42 -23.94
C VAL A 432 17.81 40.91 -22.51
N PHE A 433 18.87 40.96 -21.71
CA PHE A 433 18.83 40.55 -20.32
C PHE A 433 19.38 41.66 -19.40
N TRP A 434 18.95 41.59 -18.12
CA TRP A 434 19.32 42.55 -17.11
C TRP A 434 20.78 42.43 -16.72
N LEU A 435 21.44 43.59 -16.56
CA LEU A 435 22.74 43.70 -15.89
C LEU A 435 22.56 44.35 -14.50
N ARG A 436 23.42 44.00 -13.56
CA ARG A 436 23.38 44.52 -12.21
C ARG A 436 23.86 45.98 -12.09
N SER A 437 24.84 46.36 -12.86
CA SER A 437 25.36 47.72 -12.83
C SER A 437 25.83 48.21 -14.22
N PHE A 438 25.61 49.49 -14.49
CA PHE A 438 26.16 50.24 -15.59
C PHE A 438 26.31 51.72 -15.20
N ASN A 439 27.11 52.48 -15.91
CA ASN A 439 27.53 53.85 -15.51
C ASN A 439 26.38 54.87 -15.41
N HIS A 440 25.21 54.66 -15.97
CA HIS A 440 24.08 55.61 -15.95
C HIS A 440 22.71 54.96 -16.12
N GLY A 441 22.22 54.23 -15.14
CA GLY A 441 20.88 53.65 -15.14
C GLY A 441 20.83 52.13 -15.01
N ILE A 442 19.63 51.55 -15.11
CA ILE A 442 19.44 50.08 -15.08
C ILE A 442 19.76 49.54 -16.45
N PRO A 443 20.86 48.79 -16.61
CA PRO A 443 21.34 48.42 -17.94
C PRO A 443 20.74 47.08 -18.40
N MET A 444 20.49 46.98 -19.69
CA MET A 444 20.18 45.75 -20.40
C MET A 444 21.27 45.50 -21.45
N LEU A 445 21.67 44.25 -21.62
CA LEU A 445 22.62 43.86 -22.67
C LEU A 445 21.87 43.12 -23.78
N GLY A 446 22.01 43.60 -25.02
CA GLY A 446 21.48 42.96 -26.22
C GLY A 446 22.45 41.95 -26.83
N ASN A 447 21.97 41.13 -27.77
CA ASN A 447 22.75 40.10 -28.47
C ASN A 447 24.01 40.57 -29.16
N ASN A 448 24.08 41.85 -29.48
CA ASN A 448 25.27 42.46 -30.13
C ASN A 448 26.34 42.95 -29.13
N GLY A 449 26.16 42.64 -27.81
CA GLY A 449 27.05 43.09 -26.76
C GLY A 449 26.96 44.58 -26.45
N THR A 450 25.97 45.31 -26.97
CA THR A 450 25.73 46.73 -26.66
C THR A 450 24.85 46.85 -25.44
N ALA A 451 25.34 47.49 -24.39
CA ALA A 451 24.52 47.86 -23.26
C ALA A 451 23.69 49.11 -23.62
N THR A 452 22.41 49.06 -23.40
CA THR A 452 21.47 50.17 -23.58
C THR A 452 20.90 50.59 -22.24
N ILE A 453 20.79 51.91 -22.04
CA ILE A 453 20.23 52.52 -20.82
C ILE A 453 18.82 53.01 -21.15
N THR A 454 17.99 52.19 -21.63
CA THR A 454 16.60 52.62 -21.86
C THR A 454 15.65 51.74 -21.06
N ASN A 455 14.82 52.36 -20.29
CA ASN A 455 13.73 51.72 -19.60
C ASN A 455 12.42 51.88 -20.43
N PRO A 456 12.29 51.19 -21.57
CA PRO A 456 10.99 51.09 -22.22
C PRO A 456 10.36 49.72 -22.04
N TYR A 457 11.04 48.75 -21.41
CA TYR A 457 10.53 47.38 -21.27
C TYR A 457 10.11 47.09 -19.84
N PRO A 458 8.87 46.64 -19.62
CA PRO A 458 8.40 46.28 -18.30
C PRO A 458 9.12 45.04 -17.72
N THR A 459 9.67 44.17 -18.59
CA THR A 459 10.41 42.96 -18.22
C THR A 459 11.65 42.78 -19.07
N GLY A 460 12.67 42.13 -18.52
CA GLY A 460 13.87 41.73 -19.24
C GLY A 460 14.28 40.30 -18.86
N GLY A 461 15.09 39.71 -19.71
CA GLY A 461 15.60 38.34 -19.48
C GLY A 461 16.42 38.24 -18.21
N VAL A 462 16.26 37.16 -17.49
CA VAL A 462 17.04 36.86 -16.30
C VAL A 462 18.10 35.81 -16.65
N LEU A 463 19.36 36.21 -16.51
CA LEU A 463 20.54 35.35 -16.65
C LEU A 463 21.21 35.20 -15.28
N PRO A 464 20.88 34.20 -14.50
CA PRO A 464 21.42 34.02 -13.17
C PRO A 464 22.93 33.76 -13.18
N VAL A 465 23.61 34.27 -12.15
CA VAL A 465 25.01 34.00 -11.84
C VAL A 465 25.15 33.48 -10.45
N ILE A 466 25.85 32.36 -10.31
CA ILE A 466 26.17 31.76 -9.03
C ILE A 466 27.67 31.59 -8.86
N THR A 467 28.14 31.50 -7.63
CA THR A 467 29.50 31.10 -7.29
C THR A 467 29.40 29.84 -6.44
N ILE A 468 30.08 28.79 -6.83
CA ILE A 468 30.09 27.52 -6.09
C ILE A 468 31.46 27.27 -5.46
N ASP A 469 31.40 26.61 -4.29
CA ASP A 469 32.58 26.08 -3.60
C ASP A 469 32.94 24.71 -4.21
N LEU A 470 34.18 24.57 -4.68
CA LEU A 470 34.68 23.32 -5.29
C LEU A 470 35.23 22.33 -4.27
N HIS A 471 35.11 22.64 -2.98
CA HIS A 471 35.58 21.79 -1.86
C HIS A 471 34.43 21.19 -1.04
N LYS A 472 33.22 21.69 -1.26
CA LYS A 472 32.00 21.21 -0.58
C LYS A 472 31.23 20.19 -1.37
#